data_1f1a55e4e387e610ca781dc2a95495b5
#
_entry.id   1f1a55e4e387e610ca781dc2a95495b5
#
_cell.length_a   1.000
_cell.length_b   1.000
_cell.length_c   1.000
_cell.angle_alpha   90.00
_cell.angle_beta   90.00
_cell.angle_gamma   90.00
#
_symmetry.space_group_name_H-M   'P 1'
#
loop_
_entity.id
_entity.type
_entity.pdbx_description
1 polymer ?
#
loop_
_entity_poly.entity_id
_entity_poly.type
_entity_poly.pdbx_seq_one_letter_code
_entity_poly.pdbx_strand_id
1 'polypeptide(L)'
;MHILQRKGLPFILLSSFLTISCNRSVQEEKTKEEVQTDIILGVNAYSFADLLSARESRDNDQVYSLFNLLEWCNTRNIKALDPTGYFFPTYPDPPSDEYIEMFKDRASELGIAISGTGIRNNFASPDSSERAEGLELAKKWIPVASKLGAPVIRVFAGAIPEGYEDNWEEPAGWMIACYKELLPYAAQYGVKIGIQNHGEMLRTAEQCLYVLEHLDSEWAGIIVDTGNFLTEDPYKDIAAVIPYAINWQVKEYMDGYGGSTPIDYERLMRLLKEGNYKGYLPVETLKVRGEFYDPFLRVGNMITQLEAAMEAAYSL
;
A
#
# COMPACT_ATOMS: atom_id res chain seq x y z
N MET A 1 -76.33 46.18 -43.87
CA MET A 1 -77.65 45.71 -44.31
C MET A 1 -77.72 44.22 -44.06
N HIS A 2 -78.59 43.85 -43.12
CA HIS A 2 -79.24 42.54 -42.86
C HIS A 2 -78.29 41.31 -42.64
N ILE A 3 -78.21 40.87 -41.43
CA ILE A 3 -79.08 39.93 -40.65
C ILE A 3 -79.05 38.50 -41.26
N LEU A 4 -78.58 37.55 -40.55
CA LEU A 4 -79.40 36.53 -39.90
C LEU A 4 -78.54 35.52 -39.06
N GLN A 5 -78.98 35.36 -37.83
CA GLN A 5 -78.59 34.31 -36.90
C GLN A 5 -79.02 32.93 -37.39
N ARG A 6 -78.23 31.91 -37.11
CA ARG A 6 -78.81 30.58 -36.82
C ARG A 6 -78.02 29.86 -35.69
N LYS A 7 -78.76 29.50 -34.66
CA LYS A 7 -78.37 28.67 -33.56
C LYS A 7 -78.15 27.22 -34.03
N GLY A 8 -77.13 26.58 -33.52
CA GLY A 8 -76.92 25.13 -33.63
C GLY A 8 -76.32 24.57 -32.37
N LEU A 9 -76.99 23.57 -31.76
CA LEU A 9 -76.74 22.87 -30.51
C LEU A 9 -75.33 22.22 -30.43
N PRO A 10 -74.84 22.01 -29.23
CA PRO A 10 -73.52 21.40 -29.02
C PRO A 10 -73.57 19.88 -29.11
N PHE A 11 -72.65 19.31 -29.88
CA PHE A 11 -72.34 17.89 -29.88
C PHE A 11 -71.35 17.60 -28.75
N ILE A 12 -71.81 16.82 -27.77
CA ILE A 12 -70.96 16.32 -26.72
C ILE A 12 -70.21 15.08 -27.25
N LEU A 13 -68.89 15.23 -27.55
CA LEU A 13 -68.01 14.08 -27.77
C LEU A 13 -67.40 13.66 -26.45
N LEU A 14 -67.83 12.51 -25.96
CA LEU A 14 -67.15 11.80 -24.87
C LEU A 14 -65.86 11.20 -25.40
N SER A 15 -64.71 11.84 -25.15
CA SER A 15 -63.39 11.22 -25.34
C SER A 15 -62.96 10.54 -24.07
N SER A 16 -63.02 9.21 -24.07
CA SER A 16 -62.45 8.36 -23.02
C SER A 16 -60.93 8.45 -23.10
N PHE A 17 -60.33 9.19 -22.15
CA PHE A 17 -58.87 9.17 -21.93
C PHE A 17 -58.54 7.86 -21.17
N LEU A 18 -57.96 6.90 -21.89
CA LEU A 18 -57.18 5.81 -21.26
C LEU A 18 -55.89 6.39 -20.73
N THR A 19 -55.81 6.59 -19.43
CA THR A 19 -54.52 6.86 -18.74
C THR A 19 -53.76 5.54 -18.64
N ILE A 20 -52.78 5.35 -19.53
CA ILE A 20 -51.74 4.35 -19.39
C ILE A 20 -50.85 4.83 -18.26
N SER A 21 -51.03 4.28 -17.07
CA SER A 21 -50.09 4.48 -15.93
C SER A 21 -48.83 3.69 -16.25
N CYS A 22 -47.83 4.34 -16.79
CA CYS A 22 -46.46 3.81 -16.86
C CYS A 22 -45.90 3.82 -15.44
N ASN A 23 -45.98 2.68 -14.77
CA ASN A 23 -45.30 2.41 -13.52
C ASN A 23 -43.81 2.29 -13.87
N ARG A 24 -43.10 3.42 -13.93
CA ARG A 24 -41.63 3.47 -13.98
C ARG A 24 -41.17 3.19 -12.56
N SER A 25 -40.80 1.94 -12.28
CA SER A 25 -40.01 1.60 -11.11
C SER A 25 -38.73 2.43 -11.13
N VAL A 26 -38.73 3.50 -10.36
CA VAL A 26 -37.50 4.18 -9.99
C VAL A 26 -36.72 3.17 -9.14
N GLN A 27 -35.75 2.50 -9.73
CA GLN A 27 -34.71 1.87 -8.94
C GLN A 27 -34.03 3.02 -8.21
N GLU A 28 -34.27 3.12 -6.90
CA GLU A 28 -33.42 3.89 -6.01
C GLU A 28 -32.02 3.30 -6.17
N GLU A 29 -31.14 4.01 -6.88
CA GLU A 29 -29.70 3.85 -6.71
C GLU A 29 -29.46 4.12 -5.23
N LYS A 30 -29.25 3.04 -4.46
CA LYS A 30 -28.69 3.14 -3.13
C LYS A 30 -27.35 3.86 -3.32
N THR A 31 -27.29 5.13 -2.97
CA THR A 31 -26.04 5.82 -2.72
C THR A 31 -25.27 4.94 -1.73
N LYS A 32 -24.14 4.37 -2.16
CA LYS A 32 -23.25 3.67 -1.23
C LYS A 32 -22.93 4.69 -0.13
N GLU A 33 -23.34 4.39 1.10
CA GLU A 33 -22.86 5.13 2.26
C GLU A 33 -21.33 4.98 2.23
N GLU A 34 -20.65 6.10 2.20
CA GLU A 34 -19.19 6.14 2.19
C GLU A 34 -18.72 5.52 3.52
N VAL A 35 -17.98 4.40 3.45
CA VAL A 35 -17.46 3.71 4.63
C VAL A 35 -16.53 4.65 5.36
N GLN A 36 -16.92 5.09 6.56
CA GLN A 36 -16.12 6.02 7.35
C GLN A 36 -14.98 5.28 8.05
N THR A 37 -13.82 5.27 7.42
CA THR A 37 -12.58 4.72 7.99
C THR A 37 -11.40 5.63 7.66
N ASP A 38 -10.42 5.67 8.55
CA ASP A 38 -9.15 6.40 8.36
C ASP A 38 -8.09 5.54 7.65
N ILE A 39 -8.49 4.40 7.07
CA ILE A 39 -7.61 3.51 6.28
C ILE A 39 -7.65 3.93 4.81
N ILE A 40 -6.48 4.13 4.22
CA ILE A 40 -6.31 4.50 2.82
C ILE A 40 -5.63 3.34 2.09
N LEU A 41 -6.36 2.68 1.20
CA LEU A 41 -5.78 1.64 0.34
C LEU A 41 -4.76 2.26 -0.62
N GLY A 42 -3.65 1.57 -0.79
CA GLY A 42 -2.57 1.99 -1.67
C GLY A 42 -1.95 0.83 -2.43
N VAL A 43 -0.90 1.12 -3.18
CA VAL A 43 -0.14 0.16 -3.96
C VAL A 43 1.34 0.28 -3.64
N ASN A 44 2.01 -0.85 -3.40
CA ASN A 44 3.45 -0.91 -3.38
C ASN A 44 3.98 -1.14 -4.82
N ALA A 45 4.88 -0.29 -5.25
CA ALA A 45 5.43 -0.30 -6.61
C ALA A 45 6.14 -1.62 -6.95
N TYR A 46 6.55 -2.42 -5.95
CA TYR A 46 7.20 -3.71 -6.18
C TYR A 46 6.29 -4.71 -6.91
N SER A 47 4.98 -4.59 -6.80
CA SER A 47 4.04 -5.35 -7.63
C SER A 47 4.30 -5.23 -9.13
N PHE A 48 4.90 -4.13 -9.56
CA PHE A 48 5.21 -3.80 -10.96
C PHE A 48 6.71 -3.93 -11.29
N ALA A 49 7.47 -4.67 -10.47
CA ALA A 49 8.92 -4.76 -10.56
C ALA A 49 9.43 -5.14 -11.95
N ASP A 50 8.82 -6.12 -12.62
CA ASP A 50 9.22 -6.54 -13.97
C ASP A 50 9.07 -5.40 -15.00
N LEU A 51 8.06 -4.56 -14.87
CA LEU A 51 7.81 -3.41 -15.76
C LEU A 51 8.71 -2.23 -15.43
N LEU A 52 8.86 -1.91 -14.14
CA LEU A 52 9.66 -0.78 -13.67
C LEU A 52 11.18 -1.00 -13.79
N SER A 53 11.62 -2.26 -13.82
CA SER A 53 13.04 -2.63 -13.99
C SER A 53 13.45 -2.80 -15.44
N ALA A 54 12.52 -2.77 -16.40
CA ALA A 54 12.82 -2.88 -17.82
C ALA A 54 13.51 -1.59 -18.29
N ARG A 55 14.82 -1.67 -18.57
CA ARG A 55 15.62 -0.52 -19.05
C ARG A 55 15.48 -0.24 -20.55
N GLU A 56 14.92 -1.19 -21.30
CA GLU A 56 14.69 -1.08 -22.74
C GLU A 56 13.30 -1.66 -23.07
N SER A 57 12.54 -0.93 -23.85
CA SER A 57 11.33 -1.45 -24.47
C SER A 57 11.70 -2.51 -25.52
N ARG A 58 11.07 -3.67 -25.49
CA ARG A 58 11.28 -4.74 -26.49
C ARG A 58 10.60 -4.45 -27.83
N ASP A 59 9.64 -3.52 -27.83
CA ASP A 59 8.85 -3.15 -29.01
C ASP A 59 8.48 -1.65 -28.91
N ASN A 60 9.28 -0.74 -29.39
CA ASN A 60 8.99 0.70 -29.61
C ASN A 60 8.08 1.43 -28.58
N ASP A 61 7.70 0.80 -27.49
CA ASP A 61 6.86 1.32 -26.44
C ASP A 61 7.70 2.00 -25.35
N GLN A 62 7.14 3.05 -24.79
CA GLN A 62 7.79 3.79 -23.71
C GLN A 62 8.11 2.87 -22.53
N VAL A 63 9.31 3.01 -21.97
CA VAL A 63 9.70 2.34 -20.71
C VAL A 63 8.69 2.71 -19.63
N TYR A 64 8.11 1.72 -18.95
CA TYR A 64 7.15 1.94 -17.88
C TYR A 64 7.87 2.56 -16.68
N SER A 65 7.32 3.65 -16.16
CA SER A 65 7.93 4.45 -15.09
C SER A 65 7.00 4.58 -13.88
N LEU A 66 7.54 5.11 -12.78
CA LEU A 66 6.73 5.45 -11.61
C LEU A 66 5.63 6.47 -11.94
N PHE A 67 5.83 7.37 -12.91
CA PHE A 67 4.78 8.28 -13.39
C PHE A 67 3.63 7.53 -14.07
N ASN A 68 3.94 6.52 -14.91
CA ASN A 68 2.91 5.68 -15.51
C ASN A 68 2.12 4.91 -14.44
N LEU A 69 2.78 4.51 -13.34
CA LEU A 69 2.11 3.85 -12.23
C LEU A 69 1.16 4.81 -11.49
N LEU A 70 1.53 6.09 -11.30
CA LEU A 70 0.63 7.12 -10.76
C LEU A 70 -0.62 7.28 -11.64
N GLU A 71 -0.44 7.38 -12.96
CA GLU A 71 -1.58 7.48 -13.89
C GLU A 71 -2.51 6.27 -13.78
N TRP A 72 -1.94 5.08 -13.73
CA TRP A 72 -2.72 3.87 -13.55
C TRP A 72 -3.48 3.87 -12.21
N CYS A 73 -2.83 4.22 -11.10
CA CYS A 73 -3.48 4.35 -9.79
C CYS A 73 -4.68 5.32 -9.86
N ASN A 74 -4.51 6.46 -10.54
CA ASN A 74 -5.59 7.42 -10.73
C ASN A 74 -6.78 6.82 -11.50
N THR A 75 -6.53 6.04 -12.58
CA THR A 75 -7.62 5.38 -13.34
C THR A 75 -8.41 4.38 -12.51
N ARG A 76 -7.83 3.87 -11.42
CA ARG A 76 -8.41 2.90 -10.48
C ARG A 76 -8.91 3.53 -9.18
N ASN A 77 -8.86 4.86 -9.08
CA ASN A 77 -9.21 5.61 -7.86
C ASN A 77 -8.40 5.19 -6.62
N ILE A 78 -7.18 4.68 -6.81
CA ILE A 78 -6.26 4.31 -5.74
C ILE A 78 -5.63 5.59 -5.19
N LYS A 79 -5.63 5.76 -3.86
CA LYS A 79 -5.31 7.03 -3.20
C LYS A 79 -3.93 7.09 -2.57
N ALA A 80 -3.17 6.01 -2.60
CA ALA A 80 -1.80 6.00 -2.08
C ALA A 80 -0.87 5.13 -2.93
N LEU A 81 0.40 5.55 -3.01
CA LEU A 81 1.47 4.81 -3.66
C LEU A 81 2.69 4.76 -2.73
N ASP A 82 3.30 3.58 -2.60
CA ASP A 82 4.62 3.35 -2.02
C ASP A 82 5.64 3.16 -3.16
N PRO A 83 6.29 4.24 -3.65
CA PRO A 83 7.27 4.15 -4.71
C PRO A 83 8.59 3.65 -4.15
N THR A 84 8.86 2.36 -4.29
CA THR A 84 10.10 1.74 -3.82
C THR A 84 11.33 2.40 -4.46
N GLY A 85 12.32 2.78 -3.65
CA GLY A 85 13.48 3.59 -4.04
C GLY A 85 14.25 3.03 -5.23
N TYR A 86 14.41 1.72 -5.34
CA TYR A 86 15.16 1.09 -6.43
C TYR A 86 14.49 1.13 -7.81
N PHE A 87 13.31 1.70 -7.92
CA PHE A 87 12.66 2.00 -9.20
C PHE A 87 12.85 3.44 -9.66
N PHE A 88 13.48 4.29 -8.85
CA PHE A 88 13.93 5.61 -9.31
C PHE A 88 15.14 5.48 -10.26
N PRO A 89 15.25 6.34 -11.28
CA PRO A 89 16.21 6.13 -12.39
C PRO A 89 17.67 6.06 -11.95
N THR A 90 18.02 6.74 -10.88
CA THR A 90 19.42 6.93 -10.42
C THR A 90 19.84 5.99 -9.29
N TYR A 91 18.92 5.17 -8.78
CA TYR A 91 19.23 4.27 -7.66
C TYR A 91 20.50 3.45 -7.90
N PRO A 92 21.42 3.32 -6.93
CA PRO A 92 21.32 3.66 -5.51
C PRO A 92 21.49 5.14 -5.13
N ASP A 93 21.94 6.00 -6.06
CA ASP A 93 22.02 7.42 -5.79
C ASP A 93 20.62 8.07 -5.80
N PRO A 94 20.42 9.14 -5.00
CA PRO A 94 19.19 9.91 -5.00
C PRO A 94 18.86 10.46 -6.38
N PRO A 95 17.58 10.54 -6.76
CA PRO A 95 17.18 11.31 -7.94
C PRO A 95 17.41 12.81 -7.72
N SER A 96 17.43 13.59 -8.80
CA SER A 96 17.55 15.05 -8.70
C SER A 96 16.33 15.65 -7.96
N ASP A 97 16.54 16.80 -7.32
CA ASP A 97 15.47 17.51 -6.63
C ASP A 97 14.33 17.86 -7.60
N GLU A 98 14.66 18.23 -8.84
CA GLU A 98 13.68 18.49 -9.89
C GLU A 98 12.81 17.25 -10.19
N TYR A 99 13.41 16.05 -10.27
CA TYR A 99 12.66 14.81 -10.48
C TYR A 99 11.74 14.52 -9.30
N ILE A 100 12.22 14.73 -8.07
CA ILE A 100 11.44 14.51 -6.84
C ILE A 100 10.23 15.46 -6.81
N GLU A 101 10.44 16.74 -7.09
CA GLU A 101 9.37 17.74 -7.15
C GLU A 101 8.33 17.39 -8.22
N MET A 102 8.77 17.10 -9.45
CA MET A 102 7.87 16.69 -10.53
C MET A 102 7.03 15.47 -10.16
N PHE A 103 7.63 14.46 -9.53
CA PHE A 103 6.92 13.25 -9.12
C PHE A 103 5.90 13.53 -8.01
N LYS A 104 6.30 14.30 -6.99
CA LYS A 104 5.43 14.72 -5.88
C LYS A 104 4.26 15.58 -6.38
N ASP A 105 4.54 16.56 -7.23
CA ASP A 105 3.52 17.45 -7.79
C ASP A 105 2.52 16.63 -8.61
N ARG A 106 3.00 15.70 -9.44
CA ARG A 106 2.11 14.83 -10.21
C ARG A 106 1.25 13.95 -9.32
N ALA A 107 1.81 13.34 -8.27
CA ALA A 107 1.03 12.58 -7.30
C ALA A 107 -0.05 13.45 -6.64
N SER A 108 0.31 14.68 -6.24
CA SER A 108 -0.62 15.65 -5.63
C SER A 108 -1.75 16.05 -6.58
N GLU A 109 -1.45 16.36 -7.85
CA GLU A 109 -2.45 16.68 -8.87
C GLU A 109 -3.48 15.55 -9.07
N LEU A 110 -3.02 14.29 -8.94
CA LEU A 110 -3.87 13.10 -9.06
C LEU A 110 -4.58 12.73 -7.74
N GLY A 111 -4.30 13.47 -6.66
CA GLY A 111 -4.84 13.17 -5.33
C GLY A 111 -4.33 11.84 -4.76
N ILE A 112 -3.08 11.48 -5.07
CA ILE A 112 -2.41 10.25 -4.60
C ILE A 112 -1.35 10.63 -3.58
N ALA A 113 -1.48 10.10 -2.36
CA ALA A 113 -0.49 10.28 -1.31
C ALA A 113 0.71 9.35 -1.52
N ILE A 114 1.90 9.78 -1.12
CA ILE A 114 3.07 8.92 -1.03
C ILE A 114 3.08 8.29 0.36
N SER A 115 2.76 6.99 0.44
CA SER A 115 2.59 6.28 1.71
C SER A 115 3.91 5.88 2.37
N GLY A 116 4.96 5.77 1.60
CA GLY A 116 6.29 5.38 2.03
C GLY A 116 7.25 5.31 0.86
N THR A 117 8.47 4.90 1.12
CA THR A 117 9.46 4.47 0.14
C THR A 117 10.37 3.43 0.79
N GLY A 118 11.38 2.92 0.09
CA GLY A 118 12.26 1.91 0.69
C GLY A 118 13.55 1.72 -0.08
N ILE A 119 14.58 1.33 0.64
CA ILE A 119 15.92 0.99 0.11
C ILE A 119 16.19 -0.51 0.24
N ARG A 120 17.26 -0.97 -0.41
CA ARG A 120 17.76 -2.34 -0.29
C ARG A 120 19.09 -2.30 0.47
N ASN A 121 19.09 -2.87 1.67
CA ASN A 121 20.23 -2.96 2.56
C ASN A 121 20.19 -4.31 3.32
N ASN A 122 21.26 -4.63 4.04
CA ASN A 122 21.36 -5.80 4.91
C ASN A 122 22.11 -5.42 6.21
N PHE A 123 21.34 -5.11 7.27
CA PHE A 123 21.92 -4.74 8.57
C PHE A 123 22.27 -5.94 9.46
N ALA A 124 21.79 -7.13 9.12
CA ALA A 124 22.15 -8.37 9.82
C ALA A 124 23.46 -8.99 9.29
N SER A 125 24.11 -8.38 8.27
CA SER A 125 25.36 -8.89 7.74
C SER A 125 26.47 -8.95 8.80
N PRO A 126 27.27 -10.03 8.88
CA PRO A 126 28.46 -10.08 9.72
C PRO A 126 29.54 -9.13 9.21
N ASP A 127 29.52 -8.76 7.93
CA ASP A 127 30.45 -7.80 7.34
C ASP A 127 30.06 -6.36 7.75
N SER A 128 30.91 -5.74 8.57
CA SER A 128 30.70 -4.36 9.01
C SER A 128 30.78 -3.34 7.86
N SER A 129 31.46 -3.66 6.77
CA SER A 129 31.55 -2.76 5.59
C SER A 129 30.21 -2.75 4.84
N GLU A 130 29.55 -3.90 4.69
CA GLU A 130 28.20 -3.98 4.10
C GLU A 130 27.17 -3.22 4.94
N ARG A 131 27.25 -3.33 6.27
CA ARG A 131 26.39 -2.56 7.17
C ARG A 131 26.63 -1.05 7.05
N ALA A 132 27.90 -0.63 6.94
CA ALA A 132 28.25 0.77 6.75
C ALA A 132 27.76 1.33 5.39
N GLU A 133 27.87 0.57 4.31
CA GLU A 133 27.29 0.92 3.01
C GLU A 133 25.77 1.08 3.10
N GLY A 134 25.09 0.18 3.80
CA GLY A 134 23.66 0.27 4.07
C GLY A 134 23.26 1.52 4.86
N LEU A 135 24.07 1.91 5.86
CA LEU A 135 23.89 3.16 6.62
C LEU A 135 24.03 4.40 5.74
N GLU A 136 25.07 4.46 4.91
CA GLU A 136 25.27 5.59 3.99
C GLU A 136 24.16 5.67 2.95
N LEU A 137 23.68 4.53 2.43
CA LEU A 137 22.53 4.49 1.55
C LEU A 137 21.27 5.03 2.24
N ALA A 138 21.00 4.60 3.47
CA ALA A 138 19.86 5.09 4.24
C ALA A 138 19.92 6.59 4.48
N LYS A 139 21.10 7.13 4.85
CA LYS A 139 21.33 8.56 5.05
C LYS A 139 21.13 9.38 3.77
N LYS A 140 21.43 8.81 2.60
CA LYS A 140 21.14 9.46 1.31
C LYS A 140 19.63 9.48 1.00
N TRP A 141 18.89 8.43 1.37
CA TRP A 141 17.50 8.27 0.98
C TRP A 141 16.47 8.79 1.98
N ILE A 142 16.83 8.99 3.26
CA ILE A 142 15.96 9.65 4.25
C ILE A 142 15.55 11.06 3.79
N PRO A 143 16.48 11.94 3.31
CA PRO A 143 16.10 13.23 2.73
C PRO A 143 15.20 13.12 1.49
N VAL A 144 15.38 12.08 0.66
CA VAL A 144 14.51 11.83 -0.50
C VAL A 144 13.10 11.51 -0.05
N ALA A 145 12.94 10.62 0.95
CA ALA A 145 11.63 10.31 1.53
C ALA A 145 10.93 11.58 2.07
N SER A 146 11.66 12.42 2.80
CA SER A 146 11.15 13.71 3.29
C SER A 146 10.67 14.62 2.17
N LYS A 147 11.48 14.81 1.11
CA LYS A 147 11.15 15.65 -0.04
C LYS A 147 9.94 15.11 -0.82
N LEU A 148 9.83 13.81 -0.97
CA LEU A 148 8.66 13.13 -1.56
C LEU A 148 7.37 13.34 -0.73
N GLY A 149 7.50 13.71 0.54
CA GLY A 149 6.39 13.73 1.48
C GLY A 149 6.01 12.34 2.02
N ALA A 150 6.91 11.34 1.86
CA ALA A 150 6.73 10.01 2.42
C ALA A 150 6.97 10.04 3.94
N PRO A 151 6.00 9.61 4.77
CA PRO A 151 6.16 9.61 6.22
C PRO A 151 7.09 8.52 6.74
N VAL A 152 7.38 7.53 5.90
CA VAL A 152 8.12 6.31 6.26
C VAL A 152 9.13 5.96 5.18
N ILE A 153 10.34 5.58 5.60
CA ILE A 153 11.31 4.90 4.73
C ILE A 153 11.54 3.48 5.26
N ARG A 154 11.32 2.47 4.42
CA ARG A 154 11.67 1.09 4.73
C ARG A 154 13.16 0.88 4.67
N VAL A 155 13.71 0.35 5.76
CA VAL A 155 15.09 -0.09 5.87
C VAL A 155 15.08 -1.54 6.35
N PHE A 156 15.67 -2.45 5.56
CA PHE A 156 15.61 -3.88 5.88
C PHE A 156 16.46 -4.27 7.09
N ALA A 157 15.95 -5.24 7.85
CA ALA A 157 16.74 -5.96 8.85
C ALA A 157 17.85 -6.78 8.17
N GLY A 158 17.50 -7.52 7.15
CA GLY A 158 18.37 -8.45 6.45
C GLY A 158 17.95 -9.90 6.64
N ALA A 159 18.75 -10.82 6.11
CA ALA A 159 18.59 -12.26 6.32
C ALA A 159 19.47 -12.74 7.48
N ILE A 160 19.12 -13.87 8.08
CA ILE A 160 20.01 -14.56 9.04
C ILE A 160 21.28 -14.98 8.29
N PRO A 161 22.48 -14.55 8.72
CA PRO A 161 23.70 -14.94 8.05
C PRO A 161 24.02 -16.42 8.26
N GLU A 162 24.72 -17.02 7.32
CA GLU A 162 25.22 -18.39 7.43
C GLU A 162 26.05 -18.57 8.71
N GLY A 163 25.74 -19.60 9.50
CA GLY A 163 26.39 -19.90 10.78
C GLY A 163 25.79 -19.18 11.99
N TYR A 164 24.72 -18.39 11.80
CA TYR A 164 24.00 -17.71 12.88
C TYR A 164 22.55 -18.20 13.05
N GLU A 165 22.20 -19.33 12.46
CA GLU A 165 20.84 -19.89 12.48
C GLU A 165 20.34 -20.15 13.90
N ASP A 166 21.25 -20.56 14.79
CA ASP A 166 20.98 -20.83 16.20
C ASP A 166 21.38 -19.67 17.15
N ASN A 167 21.81 -18.54 16.60
CA ASN A 167 22.26 -17.35 17.36
C ASN A 167 21.68 -16.06 16.77
N TRP A 168 20.37 -15.94 16.84
CA TRP A 168 19.64 -14.80 16.28
C TRP A 168 20.01 -13.46 16.96
N GLU A 169 20.33 -13.46 18.25
CA GLU A 169 20.58 -12.25 19.04
C GLU A 169 21.81 -11.47 18.54
N GLU A 170 22.83 -12.14 18.03
CA GLU A 170 24.06 -11.45 17.60
C GLU A 170 23.80 -10.60 16.33
N PRO A 171 23.27 -11.11 15.20
CA PRO A 171 22.90 -10.28 14.06
C PRO A 171 21.77 -9.29 14.40
N ALA A 172 20.87 -9.59 15.32
CA ALA A 172 19.89 -8.63 15.82
C ALA A 172 20.57 -7.44 16.52
N GLY A 173 21.63 -7.68 17.30
CA GLY A 173 22.44 -6.63 17.91
C GLY A 173 23.07 -5.70 16.88
N TRP A 174 23.62 -6.24 15.78
CA TRP A 174 24.18 -5.42 14.69
C TRP A 174 23.15 -4.57 14.01
N MET A 175 22.02 -5.15 13.69
CA MET A 175 20.88 -4.48 13.05
C MET A 175 20.34 -3.35 13.95
N ILE A 176 20.13 -3.61 15.26
CA ILE A 176 19.67 -2.62 16.23
C ILE A 176 20.67 -1.45 16.32
N ALA A 177 21.98 -1.73 16.31
CA ALA A 177 22.99 -0.68 16.32
C ALA A 177 22.91 0.22 15.08
N CYS A 178 22.71 -0.36 13.89
CA CYS A 178 22.50 0.39 12.65
C CYS A 178 21.24 1.27 12.70
N TYR A 179 20.11 0.72 13.16
CA TYR A 179 18.89 1.52 13.30
C TYR A 179 19.05 2.67 14.28
N LYS A 180 19.70 2.43 15.45
CA LYS A 180 19.97 3.50 16.45
C LYS A 180 20.78 4.64 15.85
N GLU A 181 21.70 4.38 14.94
CA GLU A 181 22.49 5.40 14.26
C GLU A 181 21.62 6.25 13.30
N LEU A 182 20.57 5.65 12.70
CA LEU A 182 19.68 6.34 11.77
C LEU A 182 18.59 7.17 12.46
N LEU A 183 18.17 6.81 13.69
CA LEU A 183 17.02 7.45 14.35
C LEU A 183 17.15 8.97 14.50
N PRO A 184 18.29 9.54 14.98
CA PRO A 184 18.44 11.00 15.09
C PRO A 184 18.35 11.68 13.73
N TYR A 185 18.86 11.01 12.68
CA TYR A 185 18.82 11.52 11.32
C TYR A 185 17.40 11.49 10.76
N ALA A 186 16.69 10.39 10.94
CA ALA A 186 15.29 10.25 10.57
C ALA A 186 14.42 11.33 11.24
N ALA A 187 14.62 11.57 12.54
CA ALA A 187 13.95 12.61 13.31
C ALA A 187 14.20 14.00 12.72
N GLN A 188 15.43 14.31 12.32
CA GLN A 188 15.80 15.60 11.70
C GLN A 188 14.99 15.87 10.42
N TYR A 189 14.72 14.83 9.63
CA TYR A 189 13.97 14.93 8.37
C TYR A 189 12.47 14.68 8.51
N GLY A 190 11.98 14.36 9.70
CA GLY A 190 10.57 14.08 9.95
C GLY A 190 10.06 12.80 9.28
N VAL A 191 10.95 11.80 9.08
CA VAL A 191 10.64 10.53 8.42
C VAL A 191 10.87 9.38 9.40
N LYS A 192 9.91 8.46 9.55
CA LYS A 192 10.09 7.28 10.40
C LYS A 192 10.87 6.19 9.68
N ILE A 193 11.68 5.46 10.44
CA ILE A 193 12.31 4.22 9.97
C ILE A 193 11.29 3.09 10.07
N GLY A 194 10.89 2.58 8.92
CA GLY A 194 10.00 1.43 8.82
C GLY A 194 10.79 0.12 8.79
N ILE A 195 10.61 -0.69 9.83
CA ILE A 195 11.23 -2.00 9.99
C ILE A 195 10.22 -3.04 9.53
N GLN A 196 10.48 -3.70 8.40
CA GLN A 196 9.58 -4.71 7.85
C GLN A 196 9.88 -6.09 8.44
N ASN A 197 8.84 -6.82 8.84
CA ASN A 197 8.95 -8.27 9.06
C ASN A 197 9.20 -8.95 7.71
N HIS A 198 10.46 -9.01 7.33
CA HIS A 198 10.93 -9.52 6.04
C HIS A 198 12.17 -10.37 6.21
N GLY A 199 12.30 -11.36 5.33
CA GLY A 199 13.43 -12.27 5.37
C GLY A 199 13.43 -13.13 6.63
N GLU A 200 14.62 -13.58 7.02
CA GLU A 200 14.76 -14.57 8.07
C GLU A 200 14.99 -13.95 9.45
N MET A 201 15.36 -12.67 9.51
CA MET A 201 15.61 -11.97 10.76
C MET A 201 14.34 -11.65 11.56
N LEU A 202 13.23 -11.32 10.88
CA LEU A 202 11.99 -10.87 11.53
C LEU A 202 10.80 -11.71 11.06
N ARG A 203 10.67 -12.91 11.61
CA ARG A 203 9.63 -13.90 11.25
C ARG A 203 8.44 -13.93 12.18
N THR A 204 8.60 -13.36 13.38
CA THR A 204 7.61 -13.41 14.45
C THR A 204 7.36 -12.02 15.03
N ALA A 205 6.18 -11.82 15.63
CA ALA A 205 5.90 -10.58 16.35
C ALA A 205 6.88 -10.37 17.51
N GLU A 206 7.29 -11.42 18.20
CA GLU A 206 8.26 -11.34 19.31
C GLU A 206 9.58 -10.73 18.84
N GLN A 207 10.11 -11.17 17.70
CA GLN A 207 11.34 -10.62 17.12
C GLN A 207 11.17 -9.13 16.73
N CYS A 208 10.04 -8.77 16.13
CA CYS A 208 9.72 -7.38 15.77
C CYS A 208 9.65 -6.48 17.01
N LEU A 209 8.94 -6.93 18.03
CA LEU A 209 8.76 -6.19 19.29
C LEU A 209 10.08 -6.08 20.07
N TYR A 210 10.90 -7.14 20.09
CA TYR A 210 12.23 -7.10 20.66
C TYR A 210 13.08 -5.97 20.06
N VAL A 211 13.08 -5.84 18.72
CA VAL A 211 13.82 -4.77 18.05
C VAL A 211 13.29 -3.40 18.46
N LEU A 212 11.97 -3.19 18.42
CA LEU A 212 11.37 -1.90 18.81
C LEU A 212 11.65 -1.53 20.27
N GLU A 213 11.58 -2.48 21.19
CA GLU A 213 11.89 -2.24 22.60
C GLU A 213 13.34 -1.76 22.78
N HIS A 214 14.28 -2.36 22.02
CA HIS A 214 15.69 -1.95 22.08
C HIS A 214 15.97 -0.60 21.40
N LEU A 215 15.13 -0.17 20.48
CA LEU A 215 15.24 1.14 19.82
C LEU A 215 14.67 2.25 20.71
N ASP A 216 13.59 2.00 21.43
CA ASP A 216 12.88 2.93 22.33
C ASP A 216 12.73 4.33 21.71
N SER A 217 12.12 4.40 20.53
CA SER A 217 12.03 5.64 19.75
C SER A 217 10.72 5.74 18.98
N GLU A 218 10.10 6.91 19.02
CA GLU A 218 8.93 7.25 18.20
C GLU A 218 9.25 7.33 16.70
N TRP A 219 10.54 7.40 16.33
CA TRP A 219 11.03 7.48 14.95
C TRP A 219 11.24 6.11 14.30
N ALA A 220 10.87 5.03 14.98
CA ALA A 220 10.83 3.68 14.44
C ALA A 220 9.43 3.09 14.56
N GLY A 221 9.10 2.17 13.67
CA GLY A 221 7.86 1.39 13.73
C GLY A 221 7.89 0.24 12.73
N ILE A 222 6.86 -0.59 12.78
CA ILE A 222 6.77 -1.78 11.92
C ILE A 222 6.07 -1.46 10.61
N ILE A 223 6.66 -1.88 9.50
CA ILE A 223 5.95 -2.11 8.24
C ILE A 223 5.46 -3.56 8.29
N VAL A 224 4.15 -3.74 8.47
CA VAL A 224 3.56 -5.07 8.60
C VAL A 224 3.40 -5.69 7.23
N ASP A 225 4.22 -6.69 6.93
CA ASP A 225 4.07 -7.55 5.75
C ASP A 225 3.23 -8.77 6.14
N THR A 226 2.03 -8.86 5.59
CA THR A 226 1.08 -9.91 5.95
C THR A 226 1.50 -11.30 5.46
N GLY A 227 2.44 -11.38 4.53
CA GLY A 227 2.93 -12.63 3.96
C GLY A 227 4.09 -13.28 4.72
N ASN A 228 4.78 -12.54 5.58
CA ASN A 228 6.12 -12.93 6.05
C ASN A 228 6.20 -13.43 7.50
N PHE A 229 5.10 -13.46 8.24
CA PHE A 229 5.10 -14.10 9.56
C PHE A 229 5.11 -15.62 9.42
N LEU A 230 6.17 -16.24 9.90
CA LEU A 230 6.36 -17.69 9.85
C LEU A 230 6.10 -18.31 11.23
N THR A 231 4.83 -18.45 11.57
CA THR A 231 4.33 -18.95 12.85
C THR A 231 3.16 -19.90 12.64
N GLU A 232 2.63 -20.47 13.72
CA GLU A 232 1.44 -21.34 13.67
C GLU A 232 0.17 -20.55 13.30
N ASP A 233 0.03 -19.31 13.79
CA ASP A 233 -1.10 -18.43 13.50
C ASP A 233 -0.59 -17.00 13.21
N PRO A 234 -0.20 -16.70 11.95
CA PRO A 234 0.31 -15.37 11.57
C PRO A 234 -0.63 -14.21 11.89
N TYR A 235 -1.93 -14.43 12.00
CA TYR A 235 -2.88 -13.38 12.40
C TYR A 235 -2.70 -12.93 13.85
N LYS A 236 -2.21 -13.80 14.73
CA LYS A 236 -1.84 -13.41 16.11
C LYS A 236 -0.63 -12.48 16.10
N ASP A 237 0.35 -12.78 15.25
CA ASP A 237 1.51 -11.91 15.09
C ASP A 237 1.11 -10.56 14.52
N ILE A 238 0.27 -10.55 13.47
CA ILE A 238 -0.28 -9.32 12.91
C ILE A 238 -0.99 -8.50 14.01
N ALA A 239 -1.90 -9.11 14.78
CA ALA A 239 -2.61 -8.43 15.85
C ALA A 239 -1.67 -7.82 16.90
N ALA A 240 -0.60 -8.53 17.25
CA ALA A 240 0.37 -8.09 18.26
C ALA A 240 1.18 -6.86 17.81
N VAL A 241 1.45 -6.72 16.50
CA VAL A 241 2.27 -5.61 15.97
C VAL A 241 1.44 -4.43 15.46
N ILE A 242 0.12 -4.55 15.29
CA ILE A 242 -0.77 -3.45 14.85
C ILE A 242 -0.54 -2.15 15.64
N PRO A 243 -0.38 -2.14 16.99
CA PRO A 243 -0.14 -0.91 17.75
C PRO A 243 1.14 -0.17 17.36
N TYR A 244 2.06 -0.83 16.69
CA TYR A 244 3.36 -0.32 16.27
C TYR A 244 3.47 -0.17 14.75
N ALA A 245 2.39 -0.49 14.03
CA ALA A 245 2.36 -0.41 12.58
C ALA A 245 2.35 1.05 12.10
N ILE A 246 3.30 1.39 11.23
CA ILE A 246 3.42 2.72 10.61
C ILE A 246 3.22 2.69 9.10
N ASN A 247 3.26 1.53 8.49
CA ASN A 247 2.90 1.24 7.10
C ASN A 247 2.69 -0.27 6.93
N TRP A 248 2.26 -0.69 5.76
CA TRP A 248 1.93 -2.09 5.47
C TRP A 248 2.46 -2.53 4.11
N GLN A 249 2.53 -3.86 3.94
CA GLN A 249 2.58 -4.54 2.66
C GLN A 249 1.59 -5.71 2.73
N VAL A 250 0.36 -5.46 2.26
CA VAL A 250 -0.68 -6.49 2.25
C VAL A 250 -0.45 -7.40 1.06
N LYS A 251 -0.29 -8.69 1.31
CA LYS A 251 -0.04 -9.72 0.29
C LYS A 251 -1.33 -10.45 -0.10
N GLU A 252 -1.24 -11.28 -1.13
CA GLU A 252 -2.33 -12.20 -1.52
C GLU A 252 -2.32 -13.47 -0.68
N TYR A 253 -1.13 -13.89 -0.23
CA TYR A 253 -0.89 -15.09 0.54
C TYR A 253 -0.06 -14.77 1.78
N MET A 254 -0.29 -15.56 2.82
CA MET A 254 0.58 -15.55 3.99
C MET A 254 1.24 -16.91 4.16
N ASP A 255 2.49 -16.89 4.56
CA ASP A 255 3.23 -18.07 4.92
C ASP A 255 3.05 -18.36 6.42
N GLY A 256 3.07 -19.64 6.76
CA GLY A 256 2.98 -20.11 8.14
C GLY A 256 3.58 -21.50 8.21
N TYR A 257 3.65 -22.09 9.39
CA TYR A 257 4.15 -23.47 9.52
C TYR A 257 3.29 -24.49 8.76
N GLY A 258 2.03 -24.16 8.47
CA GLY A 258 1.13 -24.96 7.64
C GLY A 258 1.30 -24.79 6.11
N GLY A 259 2.24 -23.94 5.69
CA GLY A 259 2.46 -23.57 4.29
C GLY A 259 1.74 -22.28 3.89
N SER A 260 1.81 -21.93 2.61
CA SER A 260 1.24 -20.70 2.06
C SER A 260 -0.27 -20.81 1.88
N THR A 261 -1.03 -19.87 2.42
CA THR A 261 -2.49 -19.81 2.34
C THR A 261 -2.97 -18.43 1.89
N PRO A 262 -4.10 -18.33 1.15
CA PRO A 262 -4.70 -17.04 0.83
C PRO A 262 -5.04 -16.26 2.09
N ILE A 263 -4.84 -14.93 2.03
CA ILE A 263 -5.20 -14.05 3.16
C ILE A 263 -6.71 -13.87 3.22
N ASP A 264 -7.27 -14.09 4.42
CA ASP A 264 -8.64 -13.69 4.76
C ASP A 264 -8.68 -12.18 5.04
N TYR A 265 -9.05 -11.38 4.02
CA TYR A 265 -9.11 -9.93 4.14
C TYR A 265 -10.19 -9.45 5.11
N GLU A 266 -11.28 -10.20 5.29
CA GLU A 266 -12.28 -9.83 6.29
C GLU A 266 -11.72 -9.98 7.71
N ARG A 267 -10.97 -11.06 7.97
CA ARG A 267 -10.26 -11.24 9.25
C ARG A 267 -9.23 -10.13 9.46
N LEU A 268 -8.47 -9.78 8.41
CA LEU A 268 -7.51 -8.68 8.47
C LEU A 268 -8.19 -7.35 8.82
N MET A 269 -9.29 -7.00 8.13
CA MET A 269 -10.02 -5.75 8.40
C MET A 269 -10.61 -5.71 9.82
N ARG A 270 -11.08 -6.84 10.35
CA ARG A 270 -11.52 -6.92 11.76
C ARG A 270 -10.36 -6.62 12.73
N LEU A 271 -9.18 -7.19 12.50
CA LEU A 271 -8.00 -6.93 13.33
C LEU A 271 -7.57 -5.46 13.27
N LEU A 272 -7.58 -4.86 12.07
CA LEU A 272 -7.28 -3.43 11.90
C LEU A 272 -8.26 -2.53 12.65
N LYS A 273 -9.56 -2.86 12.60
CA LYS A 273 -10.62 -2.16 13.34
C LYS A 273 -10.43 -2.30 14.85
N GLU A 274 -10.23 -3.52 15.34
CA GLU A 274 -9.99 -3.83 16.76
C GLU A 274 -8.73 -3.12 17.29
N GLY A 275 -7.66 -3.10 16.48
CA GLY A 275 -6.41 -2.39 16.79
C GLY A 275 -6.47 -0.89 16.55
N ASN A 276 -7.62 -0.33 16.10
CA ASN A 276 -7.82 1.07 15.78
C ASN A 276 -6.73 1.64 14.84
N TYR A 277 -6.31 0.82 13.86
CA TYR A 277 -5.31 1.23 12.88
C TYR A 277 -5.85 2.35 11.99
N LYS A 278 -4.99 3.32 11.72
CA LYS A 278 -5.24 4.47 10.83
C LYS A 278 -4.02 4.69 9.95
N GLY A 279 -4.25 4.97 8.69
CA GLY A 279 -3.18 5.28 7.76
C GLY A 279 -3.23 4.46 6.48
N TYR A 280 -2.07 4.27 5.86
CA TYR A 280 -1.97 3.63 4.56
C TYR A 280 -1.93 2.12 4.66
N LEU A 281 -2.55 1.47 3.68
CA LEU A 281 -2.57 0.01 3.54
C LEU A 281 -2.17 -0.39 2.10
N PRO A 282 -0.89 -0.24 1.72
CA PRO A 282 -0.42 -0.61 0.40
C PRO A 282 -0.50 -2.13 0.18
N VAL A 283 -1.02 -2.52 -0.99
CA VAL A 283 -1.01 -3.91 -1.45
C VAL A 283 0.27 -4.21 -2.22
N GLU A 284 0.76 -5.43 -2.09
CA GLU A 284 1.89 -5.92 -2.86
C GLU A 284 1.61 -7.34 -3.35
N THR A 285 1.55 -7.49 -4.67
CA THR A 285 1.44 -8.80 -5.31
C THR A 285 2.80 -9.25 -5.83
N LEU A 286 3.04 -10.55 -5.82
CA LEU A 286 4.31 -11.13 -6.22
C LEU A 286 4.13 -12.10 -7.37
N LYS A 287 5.13 -12.12 -8.27
CA LYS A 287 5.21 -13.10 -9.35
C LYS A 287 5.62 -14.46 -8.78
N VAL A 288 4.75 -15.46 -8.97
CA VAL A 288 5.07 -16.86 -8.66
C VAL A 288 5.75 -17.49 -9.88
N ARG A 289 6.84 -18.22 -9.64
CA ARG A 289 7.60 -18.85 -10.71
C ARG A 289 6.71 -19.89 -11.44
N GLY A 290 6.61 -19.74 -12.77
CA GLY A 290 5.86 -20.65 -13.62
C GLY A 290 4.39 -20.27 -13.82
N GLU A 291 3.90 -19.23 -13.16
CA GLU A 291 2.56 -18.70 -13.35
C GLU A 291 2.56 -17.46 -14.28
N PHE A 292 1.44 -17.28 -14.98
CA PHE A 292 1.18 -16.01 -15.66
C PHE A 292 0.93 -14.92 -14.63
N TYR A 293 1.66 -13.82 -14.74
CA TYR A 293 1.56 -12.70 -13.82
C TYR A 293 1.25 -11.41 -14.59
N ASP A 294 0.10 -10.83 -14.31
CA ASP A 294 -0.31 -9.49 -14.74
C ASP A 294 -0.53 -8.63 -13.50
N PRO A 295 0.39 -7.69 -13.19
CA PRO A 295 0.29 -6.87 -11.99
C PRO A 295 -0.96 -5.98 -11.98
N PHE A 296 -1.40 -5.50 -13.14
CA PHE A 296 -2.60 -4.67 -13.24
C PHE A 296 -3.87 -5.42 -12.83
N LEU A 297 -3.98 -6.67 -13.26
CA LEU A 297 -5.09 -7.54 -12.92
C LEU A 297 -5.02 -7.97 -11.46
N ARG A 298 -3.85 -8.44 -10.99
CA ARG A 298 -3.67 -8.97 -9.63
C ARG A 298 -3.91 -7.89 -8.58
N VAL A 299 -3.24 -6.74 -8.71
CA VAL A 299 -3.43 -5.58 -7.81
C VAL A 299 -4.86 -5.07 -7.86
N GLY A 300 -5.45 -4.93 -9.06
CA GLY A 300 -6.84 -4.47 -9.20
C GLY A 300 -7.85 -5.39 -8.50
N ASN A 301 -7.70 -6.70 -8.64
CA ASN A 301 -8.55 -7.69 -7.95
C ASN A 301 -8.37 -7.61 -6.43
N MET A 302 -7.14 -7.46 -5.96
CA MET A 302 -6.84 -7.38 -4.54
C MET A 302 -7.43 -6.12 -3.89
N ILE A 303 -7.31 -4.96 -4.55
CA ILE A 303 -7.95 -3.71 -4.10
C ILE A 303 -9.47 -3.90 -3.98
N THR A 304 -10.12 -4.48 -5.00
CA THR A 304 -11.58 -4.72 -4.96
C THR A 304 -12.00 -5.62 -3.80
N GLN A 305 -11.23 -6.67 -3.51
CA GLN A 305 -11.52 -7.56 -2.38
C GLN A 305 -11.32 -6.87 -1.03
N LEU A 306 -10.27 -6.03 -0.90
CA LEU A 306 -10.02 -5.25 0.30
C LEU A 306 -11.09 -4.17 0.52
N GLU A 307 -11.56 -3.50 -0.54
CA GLU A 307 -12.69 -2.55 -0.46
C GLU A 307 -13.96 -3.23 0.07
N ALA A 308 -14.27 -4.43 -0.46
CA ALA A 308 -15.43 -5.21 0.00
C ALA A 308 -15.30 -5.65 1.47
N ALA A 309 -14.10 -6.12 1.87
CA ALA A 309 -13.83 -6.52 3.24
C ALA A 309 -13.87 -5.33 4.22
N MET A 310 -13.40 -4.15 3.77
CA MET A 310 -13.46 -2.91 4.53
C MET A 310 -14.91 -2.44 4.70
N GLU A 311 -15.72 -2.48 3.64
CA GLU A 311 -17.14 -2.18 3.70
C GLU A 311 -17.84 -3.11 4.71
N ALA A 312 -17.59 -4.43 4.64
CA ALA A 312 -18.16 -5.40 5.57
C ALA A 312 -17.75 -5.15 7.03
N ALA A 313 -16.51 -4.76 7.28
CA ALA A 313 -16.00 -4.55 8.64
C ALA A 313 -16.43 -3.21 9.25
N TYR A 314 -16.56 -2.14 8.48
CA TYR A 314 -16.74 -0.76 8.97
C TYR A 314 -18.16 -0.20 8.78
N SER A 315 -19.06 -0.88 8.02
CA SER A 315 -20.46 -0.46 7.85
C SER A 315 -21.39 -0.85 9.01
N LEU A 316 -20.88 -1.38 10.11
CA LEU A 316 -21.65 -1.83 11.28
C LEU A 316 -21.52 -0.86 12.46
#